data_8a43f33da662934dc386b96b98ddb62f
#
_entry.id   8a43f33da662934dc386b96b98ddb62f
#
_cell.length_a   1.000
_cell.length_b   1.000
_cell.length_c   1.000
_cell.angle_alpha   90.00
_cell.angle_beta   90.00
_cell.angle_gamma   90.00
#
_symmetry.space_group_name_H-M   'P 1'
#
loop_
_entity.id
_entity.type
_entity.pdbx_description
1 polymer ?
#
loop_
_entity_poly.entity_id
_entity_poly.type
_entity_poly.pdbx_seq_one_letter_code
_entity_poly.pdbx_strand_id
1 'polypeptide(L)'
;GLPLRVEPLLHEWQVYETGIENFETARCLFLENKGELLPNSPVQYETAVEMKSRFLECMAKYREHQTVVVVAHRMLMRQFLPNETIDFCQVIECEIEI
;
A
#
# COMPACT_ATOMS: atom_id res chain seq x y z
N GLY A 1 10.75 22.42 13.64
CA GLY A 1 9.86 21.68 12.76
C GLY A 1 9.63 20.26 13.23
N LEU A 2 8.72 19.57 12.56
CA LEU A 2 8.46 18.18 12.85
C LEU A 2 9.60 17.30 12.32
N PRO A 3 9.98 16.24 13.04
CA PRO A 3 10.99 15.33 12.53
C PRO A 3 10.48 14.60 11.29
N LEU A 4 11.35 14.48 10.29
CA LEU A 4 11.08 13.75 9.07
C LEU A 4 11.88 12.45 9.07
N ARG A 5 11.19 11.34 8.79
CA ARG A 5 11.81 10.03 8.67
C ARG A 5 11.46 9.40 7.34
N VAL A 6 12.43 8.77 6.71
CA VAL A 6 12.22 8.00 5.48
C VAL A 6 12.03 6.54 5.85
N GLU A 7 10.92 5.97 5.41
CA GLU A 7 10.54 4.60 5.73
C GLU A 7 10.41 3.77 4.45
N PRO A 8 11.42 2.94 4.13
CA PRO A 8 11.37 2.12 2.91
C PRO A 8 10.16 1.20 2.82
N LEU A 9 9.60 0.78 3.95
CA LEU A 9 8.41 -0.08 3.98
C LEU A 9 7.14 0.60 3.48
N LEU A 10 7.17 1.92 3.28
CA LEU A 10 6.03 2.69 2.76
C LEU A 10 6.05 2.83 1.23
N HIS A 11 6.87 2.05 0.53
CA HIS A 11 6.90 2.08 -0.93
C HIS A 11 5.55 1.67 -1.52
N GLU A 12 5.34 2.03 -2.80
CA GLU A 12 4.11 1.66 -3.49
C GLU A 12 4.07 0.16 -3.79
N TRP A 13 2.88 -0.32 -4.14
CA TRP A 13 2.62 -1.68 -4.59
C TRP A 13 3.65 -2.13 -5.63
N GLN A 14 4.16 -3.34 -5.45
CA GLN A 14 5.21 -3.90 -6.29
C GLN A 14 4.66 -4.91 -7.30
N VAL A 15 5.05 -4.75 -8.55
CA VAL A 15 4.91 -5.77 -9.60
C VAL A 15 6.32 -6.26 -9.91
N TYR A 16 6.52 -7.57 -9.85
CA TYR A 16 7.86 -8.17 -9.88
C TYR A 16 8.38 -8.43 -11.30
N GLU A 17 7.64 -7.98 -12.31
CA GLU A 17 8.03 -8.07 -13.71
C GLU A 17 7.97 -6.69 -14.36
N THR A 18 8.97 -6.37 -15.18
CA THR A 18 9.08 -5.06 -15.80
C THR A 18 8.16 -4.92 -17.02
N GLY A 19 7.89 -3.67 -17.38
CA GLY A 19 7.09 -3.32 -18.55
C GLY A 19 5.66 -2.94 -18.23
N ILE A 20 5.14 -1.97 -18.98
CA ILE A 20 3.81 -1.42 -18.73
C ILE A 20 2.69 -2.44 -18.96
N GLU A 21 2.88 -3.36 -19.91
CA GLU A 21 1.91 -4.42 -20.17
C GLU A 21 1.77 -5.36 -18.98
N ASN A 22 2.89 -5.72 -18.36
CA ASN A 22 2.90 -6.54 -17.15
C ASN A 22 2.27 -5.81 -15.98
N PHE A 23 2.55 -4.51 -15.86
CA PHE A 23 1.95 -3.69 -14.81
C PHE A 23 0.43 -3.63 -14.95
N GLU A 24 -0.07 -3.39 -16.15
CA GLU A 24 -1.52 -3.31 -16.41
C GLU A 24 -2.20 -4.66 -16.17
N THR A 25 -1.59 -5.75 -16.61
CA THR A 25 -2.11 -7.10 -16.37
C THR A 25 -2.16 -7.38 -14.86
N ALA A 26 -1.10 -7.08 -14.14
CA ALA A 26 -1.04 -7.27 -12.70
C ALA A 26 -2.11 -6.45 -11.98
N ARG A 27 -2.30 -5.20 -12.38
CA ARG A 27 -3.30 -4.32 -11.79
C ARG A 27 -4.71 -4.88 -11.98
N CYS A 28 -5.05 -5.35 -13.18
CA CYS A 28 -6.34 -5.96 -13.46
C CYS A 28 -6.55 -7.22 -12.62
N LEU A 29 -5.55 -8.09 -12.56
CA LEU A 29 -5.62 -9.32 -11.78
C LEU A 29 -5.72 -9.04 -10.28
N PHE A 30 -4.99 -8.07 -9.78
CA PHE A 30 -5.07 -7.67 -8.38
C PHE A 30 -6.49 -7.22 -8.00
N LEU A 31 -7.09 -6.36 -8.84
CA LEU A 31 -8.45 -5.87 -8.59
C LEU A 31 -9.49 -6.98 -8.74
N GLU A 32 -9.37 -7.82 -9.76
CA GLU A 32 -10.28 -8.92 -10.02
C GLU A 32 -10.25 -9.97 -8.91
N ASN A 33 -9.06 -10.27 -8.38
CA ASN A 33 -8.85 -11.28 -7.35
C ASN A 33 -8.83 -10.68 -5.93
N LYS A 34 -9.25 -9.45 -5.78
CA LYS A 34 -9.37 -8.75 -4.49
C LYS A 34 -8.06 -8.76 -3.69
N GLY A 35 -6.95 -8.53 -4.39
CA GLY A 35 -5.64 -8.44 -3.78
C GLY A 35 -4.92 -9.77 -3.58
N GLU A 36 -5.48 -10.87 -4.00
CA GLU A 36 -4.85 -12.18 -3.91
C GLU A 36 -4.06 -12.50 -5.18
N LEU A 37 -2.99 -13.27 -5.02
CA LEU A 37 -2.19 -13.79 -6.11
C LEU A 37 -2.51 -15.27 -6.30
N LEU A 38 -3.10 -15.63 -7.45
CA LEU A 38 -3.44 -17.00 -7.74
C LEU A 38 -2.20 -17.81 -8.17
N PRO A 39 -2.16 -19.13 -7.92
CA PRO A 39 -1.00 -19.96 -8.25
C PRO A 39 -0.57 -19.93 -9.71
N ASN A 40 -1.51 -19.73 -10.63
CA ASN A 40 -1.25 -19.73 -12.07
C ASN A 40 -1.20 -18.31 -12.66
N SER A 41 -0.98 -17.29 -11.84
CA SER A 41 -0.93 -15.92 -12.32
C SER A 41 0.18 -15.73 -13.35
N PRO A 42 -0.13 -15.14 -14.52
CA PRO A 42 0.87 -14.87 -15.55
C PRO A 42 1.87 -13.78 -15.13
N VAL A 43 1.54 -12.97 -14.14
CA VAL A 43 2.39 -11.90 -13.63
C VAL A 43 2.45 -11.99 -12.11
N GLN A 44 3.64 -11.89 -11.53
CA GLN A 44 3.82 -11.91 -10.09
C GLN A 44 3.74 -10.50 -9.52
N TYR A 45 2.97 -10.33 -8.43
CA TYR A 45 2.81 -9.03 -7.77
C TYR A 45 2.63 -9.18 -6.26
N GLU A 46 2.82 -8.08 -5.57
CA GLU A 46 2.59 -8.02 -4.13
C GLU A 46 1.10 -8.14 -3.81
N THR A 47 0.76 -8.97 -2.84
CA THR A 47 -0.64 -9.14 -2.42
C THR A 47 -1.08 -8.04 -1.45
N ALA A 48 -2.41 -7.91 -1.28
CA ALA A 48 -2.97 -6.98 -0.32
C ALA A 48 -2.49 -7.27 1.10
N VAL A 49 -2.41 -8.55 1.47
CA VAL A 49 -1.93 -8.97 2.79
C VAL A 49 -0.48 -8.54 3.01
N GLU A 50 0.37 -8.71 2.01
CA GLU A 50 1.77 -8.30 2.09
C GLU A 50 1.90 -6.79 2.25
N MET A 51 1.11 -5.99 1.51
CA MET A 51 1.12 -4.53 1.65
C MET A 51 0.68 -4.09 3.04
N LYS A 52 -0.40 -4.65 3.56
CA LYS A 52 -0.90 -4.33 4.91
C LYS A 52 0.11 -4.70 5.97
N SER A 53 0.74 -5.86 5.83
CA SER A 53 1.71 -6.37 6.79
C SER A 53 2.92 -5.44 6.91
N ARG A 54 3.50 -5.02 5.78
CA ARG A 54 4.67 -4.13 5.81
C ARG A 54 4.33 -2.72 6.31
N PHE A 55 3.13 -2.23 6.00
CA PHE A 55 2.66 -0.95 6.51
C PHE A 55 2.53 -0.98 8.03
N LEU A 56 1.88 -2.01 8.57
CA LEU A 56 1.71 -2.17 10.01
C LEU A 56 3.05 -2.39 10.74
N GLU A 57 3.96 -3.10 10.12
CA GLU A 57 5.32 -3.26 10.63
C GLU A 57 6.03 -1.91 10.77
N CYS A 58 5.90 -1.05 9.76
CA CYS A 58 6.43 0.31 9.80
C CYS A 58 5.76 1.13 10.91
N MET A 59 4.44 1.10 10.97
CA MET A 59 3.68 1.91 11.94
C MET A 59 3.92 1.48 13.38
N ALA A 60 4.26 0.22 13.61
CA ALA A 60 4.57 -0.27 14.95
C ALA A 60 5.71 0.50 15.62
N LYS A 61 6.64 1.04 14.83
CA LYS A 61 7.75 1.87 15.33
C LYS A 61 7.26 3.19 15.96
N TYR A 62 6.07 3.62 15.59
CA TYR A 62 5.51 4.93 15.99
C TYR A 62 4.31 4.77 16.91
N ARG A 63 4.13 3.61 17.49
CA ARG A 63 3.00 3.24 18.35
C ARG A 63 2.79 4.19 19.53
N GLU A 64 3.86 4.80 20.02
CA GLU A 64 3.81 5.71 21.15
C GLU A 64 3.28 7.10 20.79
N HIS A 65 3.19 7.39 19.49
CA HIS A 65 2.68 8.69 19.01
C HIS A 65 1.17 8.61 18.81
N GLN A 66 0.45 9.59 19.33
CA GLN A 66 -0.99 9.66 19.19
C GLN A 66 -1.42 9.98 17.77
N THR A 67 -0.64 10.82 17.10
CA THR A 67 -0.92 11.23 15.73
C THR A 67 0.37 11.15 14.90
N VAL A 68 0.28 10.54 13.74
CA VAL A 68 1.39 10.43 12.79
C VAL A 68 0.89 10.88 11.42
N VAL A 69 1.65 11.73 10.74
CA VAL A 69 1.38 12.10 9.35
C VAL A 69 2.20 11.17 8.47
N VAL A 70 1.51 10.44 7.61
CA VAL A 70 2.13 9.48 6.69
C VAL A 70 1.97 9.97 5.26
N VAL A 71 3.07 10.02 4.54
CA VAL A 71 3.07 10.27 3.09
C VAL A 71 3.41 8.96 2.41
N ALA A 72 2.46 8.44 1.65
CA ALA A 72 2.59 7.14 1.02
C ALA A 72 1.97 7.16 -0.38
N HIS A 73 1.61 6.00 -0.88
CA HIS A 73 1.15 5.83 -2.26
C HIS A 73 -0.28 5.30 -2.30
N ARG A 74 -0.96 5.56 -3.43
CA ARG A 74 -2.39 5.30 -3.58
C ARG A 74 -2.78 3.83 -3.32
N MET A 75 -2.11 2.88 -3.97
CA MET A 75 -2.48 1.46 -3.83
C MET A 75 -2.27 0.97 -2.39
N LEU A 76 -1.17 1.37 -1.76
CA LEU A 76 -0.91 1.03 -0.37
C LEU A 76 -1.99 1.62 0.55
N MET A 77 -2.29 2.90 0.38
CA MET A 77 -3.27 3.59 1.22
C MET A 77 -4.68 3.02 1.04
N ARG A 78 -5.05 2.60 -0.17
CA ARG A 78 -6.36 2.01 -0.45
C ARG A 78 -6.61 0.70 0.30
N GLN A 79 -5.57 0.02 0.75
CA GLN A 79 -5.75 -1.19 1.55
C GLN A 79 -6.38 -0.90 2.92
N PHE A 80 -6.27 0.33 3.40
CA PHE A 80 -6.84 0.77 4.67
C PHE A 80 -8.06 1.68 4.49
N LEU A 81 -8.25 2.21 3.28
CA LEU A 81 -9.31 3.16 2.94
C LEU A 81 -10.03 2.70 1.66
N PRO A 82 -10.64 1.50 1.65
CA PRO A 82 -11.16 0.91 0.41
C PRO A 82 -12.33 1.68 -0.21
N ASN A 83 -13.04 2.47 0.57
CA ASN A 83 -14.21 3.23 0.11
C ASN A 83 -13.87 4.68 -0.25
N GLU A 84 -12.60 5.06 -0.18
CA GLU A 84 -12.17 6.43 -0.46
C GLU A 84 -11.57 6.54 -1.86
N THR A 85 -11.89 7.65 -2.52
CA THR A 85 -11.18 8.05 -3.74
C THR A 85 -9.98 8.89 -3.31
N ILE A 86 -8.78 8.44 -3.64
CA ILE A 86 -7.55 9.09 -3.20
C ILE A 86 -6.93 9.85 -4.36
N ASP A 87 -6.95 11.17 -4.29
CA ASP A 87 -6.34 12.06 -5.27
C ASP A 87 -4.92 12.45 -4.86
N PHE A 88 -4.18 13.06 -5.77
CA PHE A 88 -2.86 13.60 -5.47
C PHE A 88 -2.94 14.65 -4.37
N CYS A 89 -2.00 14.61 -3.44
CA CYS A 89 -1.90 15.55 -2.32
C CYS A 89 -3.12 15.59 -1.41
N GLN A 90 -3.98 14.59 -1.48
CA GLN A 90 -5.14 14.50 -0.61
C GLN A 90 -4.72 14.10 0.80
N VAL A 91 -5.32 14.75 1.79
CA VAL A 91 -5.14 14.41 3.20
C VAL A 91 -6.39 13.72 3.70
N ILE A 92 -6.25 12.51 4.23
CA ILE A 92 -7.34 11.74 4.80
C ILE A 92 -6.97 11.40 6.23
N GLU A 93 -7.86 11.75 7.15
CA GLU A 93 -7.69 11.40 8.55
C GLU A 93 -8.43 10.10 8.86
N CYS A 94 -7.73 9.16 9.48
CA CYS A 94 -8.33 7.87 9.84
C CYS A 94 -7.62 7.29 11.07
N GLU A 95 -8.25 6.29 11.68
CA GLU A 95 -7.66 5.53 12.78
C GLU A 95 -7.27 4.15 12.27
N ILE A 96 -6.07 3.71 12.64
CA ILE A 96 -5.55 2.40 12.27
C ILE A 96 -5.09 1.70 13.55
N GLU A 97 -5.59 0.49 13.75
CA GLU A 97 -5.13 -0.35 14.85
C GLU A 97 -3.80 -1.02 14.48
N ILE A 98 -2.86 -0.91 15.39
CA ILE A 98 -1.51 -1.42 15.19
C ILE A 98 -1.24 -2.58 16.18
#